data_722d979c958e699d6b70c218075a6c6b
#
_entry.id   722d979c958e699d6b70c218075a6c6b
#
_cell.length_a   1.000
_cell.length_b   1.000
_cell.length_c   1.000
_cell.angle_alpha   90.00
_cell.angle_beta   90.00
_cell.angle_gamma   90.00
#
_symmetry.space_group_name_H-M   'P 1'
#
loop_
_entity.id
_entity.type
_entity.pdbx_description
1 polymer ?
#
loop_
_entity_poly.entity_id
_entity_poly.type
_entity_poly.pdbx_seq_one_letter_code
_entity_poly.pdbx_strand_id
1 'polypeptide(L)'
;MEIKINGQPIDFTLENEKNIGDIVSGIHSWLGSSGYRITSIDFEDTSIVPDGESTEEWKKLPIDEIESLHFTILSKTEKHIQDLYTIHQYISLLKRALAAGNLQLVEDLKEELHYITGHIDFFLGSGNNYGAALDQLVNASGILEKELKPPVKRLITFCNSLLILLSSRISEITDPFSELKAGAKALTELVPRLSEVSVLLQTGRDQEAMGSVIEFTEISEKLIRLYHSIQEQGIYDPEELHIQELSFSDFYTQLNEVLRELEEAFHSRDSVLIGDLLEYEIAPRSEKLLQFIQVLDEKRGN
;
A
#
# COMPACT_ATOMS: atom_id res chain seq x y z
N MET A 1 -5.53 -23.69 -31.78
CA MET A 1 -4.97 -22.67 -30.85
C MET A 1 -5.16 -23.12 -29.40
N GLU A 2 -4.13 -23.09 -28.57
CA GLU A 2 -4.20 -23.39 -27.15
C GLU A 2 -4.34 -22.07 -26.36
N ILE A 3 -5.29 -21.99 -25.41
CA ILE A 3 -5.47 -20.82 -24.55
C ILE A 3 -5.08 -21.21 -23.12
N LYS A 4 -4.20 -20.42 -22.50
CA LYS A 4 -3.77 -20.63 -21.11
C LYS A 4 -4.07 -19.39 -20.26
N ILE A 5 -4.48 -19.61 -19.01
CA ILE A 5 -4.59 -18.57 -17.99
C ILE A 5 -3.64 -18.95 -16.85
N ASN A 6 -2.71 -18.06 -16.49
CA ASN A 6 -1.68 -18.28 -15.46
C ASN A 6 -0.95 -19.65 -15.65
N GLY A 7 -0.63 -19.98 -16.92
CA GLY A 7 0.05 -21.22 -17.30
C GLY A 7 -0.82 -22.48 -17.34
N GLN A 8 -2.09 -22.41 -16.93
CA GLN A 8 -3.04 -23.54 -16.97
C GLN A 8 -3.86 -23.48 -18.26
N PRO A 9 -3.95 -24.57 -19.04
CA PRO A 9 -4.81 -24.62 -20.22
C PRO A 9 -6.28 -24.53 -19.79
N ILE A 10 -7.06 -23.76 -20.54
CA ILE A 10 -8.50 -23.66 -20.35
C ILE A 10 -9.25 -24.28 -21.52
N ASP A 11 -10.39 -24.89 -21.22
CA ASP A 11 -11.30 -25.38 -22.26
C ASP A 11 -12.18 -24.22 -22.71
N PHE A 12 -11.71 -23.51 -23.73
CA PHE A 12 -12.39 -22.36 -24.31
C PHE A 12 -12.83 -22.71 -25.73
N THR A 13 -14.12 -22.74 -25.96
CA THR A 13 -14.68 -23.04 -27.29
C THR A 13 -14.81 -21.77 -28.09
N LEU A 14 -14.04 -21.65 -29.18
CA LEU A 14 -14.15 -20.54 -30.13
C LEU A 14 -15.42 -20.74 -30.97
N GLU A 15 -16.37 -19.82 -30.89
CA GLU A 15 -17.60 -19.86 -31.66
C GLU A 15 -17.61 -18.90 -32.85
N ASN A 16 -17.25 -17.63 -32.60
CA ASN A 16 -17.30 -16.56 -33.60
C ASN A 16 -16.09 -15.63 -33.54
N GLU A 17 -15.14 -15.88 -32.67
CA GLU A 17 -13.94 -15.07 -32.49
C GLU A 17 -13.07 -15.16 -33.74
N LYS A 18 -12.61 -14.00 -34.24
CA LYS A 18 -11.81 -13.88 -35.45
C LYS A 18 -10.42 -13.29 -35.19
N ASN A 19 -10.27 -12.61 -34.08
CA ASN A 19 -9.05 -11.89 -33.73
C ASN A 19 -8.80 -11.96 -32.22
N ILE A 20 -7.58 -11.59 -31.79
CA ILE A 20 -7.19 -11.59 -30.37
C ILE A 20 -8.14 -10.73 -29.54
N GLY A 21 -8.59 -9.59 -30.05
CA GLY A 21 -9.50 -8.69 -29.37
C GLY A 21 -10.85 -9.35 -28.99
N ASP A 22 -11.37 -10.23 -29.85
CA ASP A 22 -12.60 -10.97 -29.57
C ASP A 22 -12.40 -11.93 -28.38
N ILE A 23 -11.26 -12.65 -28.34
CA ILE A 23 -10.92 -13.56 -27.24
C ILE A 23 -10.72 -12.77 -25.93
N VAL A 24 -9.98 -11.67 -25.97
CA VAL A 24 -9.77 -10.80 -24.81
C VAL A 24 -11.10 -10.30 -24.27
N SER A 25 -12.01 -9.90 -25.14
CA SER A 25 -13.37 -9.47 -24.74
C SER A 25 -14.17 -10.60 -24.09
N GLY A 26 -14.05 -11.83 -24.63
CA GLY A 26 -14.66 -13.02 -24.04
C GLY A 26 -14.12 -13.34 -22.65
N ILE A 27 -12.79 -13.34 -22.48
CA ILE A 27 -12.14 -13.56 -21.19
C ILE A 27 -12.49 -12.42 -20.20
N HIS A 28 -12.50 -11.18 -20.66
CA HIS A 28 -12.89 -10.03 -19.85
C HIS A 28 -14.34 -10.18 -19.33
N SER A 29 -15.25 -10.64 -20.19
CA SER A 29 -16.64 -10.91 -19.83
C SER A 29 -16.74 -12.08 -18.85
N TRP A 30 -15.95 -13.14 -19.05
CA TRP A 30 -15.90 -14.28 -18.16
C TRP A 30 -15.33 -13.91 -16.77
N LEU A 31 -14.28 -13.11 -16.73
CA LEU A 31 -13.74 -12.59 -15.47
C LEU A 31 -14.77 -11.72 -14.72
N GLY A 32 -15.56 -10.91 -15.43
CA GLY A 32 -16.72 -10.16 -14.94
C GLY A 32 -16.48 -9.47 -13.59
N SER A 33 -17.28 -9.87 -12.58
CA SER A 33 -17.20 -9.32 -11.23
C SER A 33 -16.24 -10.08 -10.30
N SER A 34 -15.41 -11.00 -10.83
CA SER A 34 -14.49 -11.82 -10.01
C SER A 34 -13.36 -11.03 -9.32
N GLY A 35 -13.16 -9.76 -9.71
CA GLY A 35 -12.08 -8.93 -9.22
C GLY A 35 -10.72 -9.19 -9.86
N TYR A 36 -10.63 -10.14 -10.79
CA TYR A 36 -9.43 -10.39 -11.58
C TYR A 36 -9.38 -9.52 -12.82
N ARG A 37 -8.17 -9.18 -13.27
CA ARG A 37 -7.90 -8.42 -14.50
C ARG A 37 -6.78 -9.07 -15.29
N ILE A 38 -6.83 -8.95 -16.62
CA ILE A 38 -5.75 -9.36 -17.51
C ILE A 38 -4.63 -8.34 -17.37
N THR A 39 -3.43 -8.80 -16.98
CA THR A 39 -2.24 -7.97 -16.80
C THR A 39 -1.20 -8.15 -17.91
N SER A 40 -1.13 -9.33 -18.55
CA SER A 40 -0.37 -9.52 -19.79
C SER A 40 -1.07 -10.52 -20.70
N ILE A 41 -0.74 -10.41 -21.99
CA ILE A 41 -1.16 -11.31 -23.05
C ILE A 41 0.10 -11.68 -23.83
N ASP A 42 0.48 -12.95 -23.78
CA ASP A 42 1.68 -13.43 -24.42
C ASP A 42 1.29 -14.40 -25.55
N PHE A 43 1.80 -14.17 -26.74
CA PHE A 43 1.66 -15.02 -27.91
C PHE A 43 2.94 -14.98 -28.74
N GLU A 44 3.40 -16.16 -29.16
CA GLU A 44 4.70 -16.33 -29.82
C GLU A 44 5.83 -15.66 -29.02
N ASP A 45 6.58 -14.72 -29.64
CA ASP A 45 7.65 -13.95 -29.00
C ASP A 45 7.19 -12.56 -28.54
N THR A 46 5.87 -12.29 -28.52
CA THR A 46 5.29 -10.99 -28.20
C THR A 46 4.60 -11.02 -26.83
N SER A 47 4.91 -10.05 -25.99
CA SER A 47 4.22 -9.81 -24.72
C SER A 47 3.57 -8.42 -24.73
N ILE A 48 2.30 -8.36 -24.40
CA ILE A 48 1.49 -7.14 -24.42
C ILE A 48 0.88 -6.89 -23.04
N VAL A 49 0.96 -5.65 -22.58
CA VAL A 49 0.24 -5.16 -21.41
C VAL A 49 -1.02 -4.42 -21.92
N PRO A 50 -2.25 -4.93 -21.65
CA PRO A 50 -3.48 -4.38 -22.23
C PRO A 50 -3.74 -2.92 -21.94
N ASP A 51 -3.35 -2.45 -20.74
CA ASP A 51 -3.52 -1.07 -20.26
C ASP A 51 -2.27 -0.20 -20.54
N GLY A 52 -1.27 -0.73 -21.28
CA GLY A 52 -0.04 -0.01 -21.64
C GLY A 52 -0.22 0.91 -22.86
N GLU A 53 0.84 1.69 -23.18
CA GLU A 53 0.90 2.58 -24.35
C GLU A 53 0.94 1.83 -25.69
N SER A 54 0.77 0.51 -25.72
CA SER A 54 0.78 -0.28 -26.95
C SER A 54 -0.39 0.11 -27.84
N THR A 55 -0.09 0.30 -29.12
CA THR A 55 -1.13 0.53 -30.14
C THR A 55 -2.13 -0.64 -30.13
N GLU A 56 -3.43 -0.36 -30.23
CA GLU A 56 -4.49 -1.39 -30.23
C GLU A 56 -4.48 -2.28 -31.50
N GLU A 57 -3.43 -2.22 -32.30
CA GLU A 57 -3.29 -3.01 -33.54
C GLU A 57 -3.25 -4.51 -33.29
N TRP A 58 -2.67 -4.95 -32.18
CA TRP A 58 -2.63 -6.36 -31.79
C TRP A 58 -4.02 -6.99 -31.62
N LYS A 59 -5.03 -6.19 -31.25
CA LYS A 59 -6.42 -6.66 -31.13
C LYS A 59 -6.98 -7.19 -32.43
N LYS A 60 -6.46 -6.71 -33.57
CA LYS A 60 -6.93 -7.07 -34.92
C LYS A 60 -6.21 -8.28 -35.50
N LEU A 61 -5.19 -8.83 -34.84
CA LEU A 61 -4.44 -9.98 -35.33
C LEU A 61 -5.37 -11.20 -35.44
N PRO A 62 -5.37 -11.90 -36.61
CA PRO A 62 -6.21 -13.07 -36.82
C PRO A 62 -5.77 -14.22 -35.94
N ILE A 63 -6.72 -14.97 -35.39
CA ILE A 63 -6.43 -16.10 -34.51
C ILE A 63 -5.88 -17.32 -35.25
N ASP A 64 -6.12 -17.42 -36.56
CA ASP A 64 -5.67 -18.54 -37.38
C ASP A 64 -4.14 -18.62 -37.50
N GLU A 65 -3.45 -17.54 -37.25
CA GLU A 65 -1.97 -17.41 -37.32
C GLU A 65 -1.30 -17.66 -35.98
N ILE A 66 -2.07 -17.89 -34.90
CA ILE A 66 -1.57 -18.01 -33.51
C ILE A 66 -1.73 -19.43 -32.98
N GLU A 67 -0.63 -20.06 -32.59
CA GLU A 67 -0.63 -21.41 -32.05
C GLU A 67 -1.09 -21.45 -30.58
N SER A 68 -0.61 -20.49 -29.77
CA SER A 68 -0.94 -20.40 -28.34
C SER A 68 -1.10 -18.97 -27.88
N LEU A 69 -2.02 -18.76 -26.94
CA LEU A 69 -2.32 -17.46 -26.32
C LEU A 69 -2.35 -17.63 -24.80
N HIS A 70 -1.43 -16.93 -24.15
CA HIS A 70 -1.28 -17.02 -22.69
C HIS A 70 -1.74 -15.71 -22.04
N PHE A 71 -2.69 -15.81 -21.13
CA PHE A 71 -3.16 -14.70 -20.33
C PHE A 71 -2.58 -14.78 -18.93
N THR A 72 -1.98 -13.70 -18.46
CA THR A 72 -1.73 -13.51 -17.03
C THR A 72 -2.86 -12.68 -16.45
N ILE A 73 -3.55 -13.23 -15.46
CA ILE A 73 -4.59 -12.54 -14.72
C ILE A 73 -4.15 -12.41 -13.27
N LEU A 74 -4.40 -11.25 -12.69
CA LEU A 74 -4.15 -10.99 -11.28
C LEU A 74 -5.41 -10.40 -10.63
N SER A 75 -5.64 -10.74 -9.38
CA SER A 75 -6.57 -10.00 -8.54
C SER A 75 -6.04 -8.58 -8.29
N LYS A 76 -6.91 -7.68 -7.84
CA LYS A 76 -6.52 -6.32 -7.45
C LYS A 76 -5.39 -6.34 -6.40
N THR A 77 -5.50 -7.24 -5.42
CA THR A 77 -4.49 -7.41 -4.35
C THR A 77 -3.16 -7.93 -4.89
N GLU A 78 -3.17 -8.97 -5.73
CA GLU A 78 -1.93 -9.52 -6.32
C GLU A 78 -1.23 -8.48 -7.21
N LYS A 79 -1.99 -7.73 -8.01
CA LYS A 79 -1.44 -6.64 -8.83
C LYS A 79 -0.82 -5.56 -7.94
N HIS A 80 -1.50 -5.17 -6.86
CA HIS A 80 -0.98 -4.17 -5.92
C HIS A 80 0.32 -4.63 -5.25
N ILE A 81 0.39 -5.90 -4.85
CA ILE A 81 1.62 -6.50 -4.31
C ILE A 81 2.74 -6.48 -5.36
N GLN A 82 2.45 -6.87 -6.60
CA GLN A 82 3.42 -6.86 -7.70
C GLN A 82 3.98 -5.45 -7.95
N ASP A 83 3.11 -4.45 -7.97
CA ASP A 83 3.52 -3.06 -8.17
C ASP A 83 4.40 -2.56 -7.02
N LEU A 84 4.05 -2.87 -5.77
CA LEU A 84 4.89 -2.56 -4.61
C LEU A 84 6.28 -3.20 -4.69
N TYR A 85 6.36 -4.48 -5.09
CA TYR A 85 7.65 -5.14 -5.30
C TYR A 85 8.46 -4.49 -6.42
N THR A 86 7.82 -4.10 -7.51
CA THR A 86 8.47 -3.42 -8.63
C THR A 86 9.08 -2.08 -8.18
N ILE A 87 8.30 -1.27 -7.46
CA ILE A 87 8.80 0.00 -6.90
C ILE A 87 9.92 -0.25 -5.90
N HIS A 88 9.78 -1.24 -5.01
CA HIS A 88 10.81 -1.59 -4.03
C HIS A 88 12.13 -2.00 -4.73
N GLN A 89 12.07 -2.84 -5.76
CA GLN A 89 13.24 -3.23 -6.54
C GLN A 89 13.89 -2.03 -7.24
N TYR A 90 13.08 -1.16 -7.85
CA TYR A 90 13.56 0.06 -8.47
C TYR A 90 14.31 0.96 -7.49
N ILE A 91 13.71 1.30 -6.34
CA ILE A 91 14.33 2.13 -5.30
C ILE A 91 15.62 1.47 -4.76
N SER A 92 15.63 0.15 -4.64
CA SER A 92 16.82 -0.62 -4.21
C SER A 92 17.96 -0.52 -5.23
N LEU A 93 17.64 -0.65 -6.53
CA LEU A 93 18.61 -0.49 -7.61
C LEU A 93 19.15 0.94 -7.67
N LEU A 94 18.28 1.94 -7.61
CA LEU A 94 18.67 3.35 -7.58
C LEU A 94 19.62 3.64 -6.41
N LYS A 95 19.26 3.21 -5.20
CA LYS A 95 20.11 3.36 -4.01
C LYS A 95 21.50 2.72 -4.21
N ARG A 96 21.53 1.51 -4.76
CA ARG A 96 22.79 0.78 -5.02
C ARG A 96 23.64 1.50 -6.06
N ALA A 97 23.05 1.95 -7.14
CA ALA A 97 23.71 2.73 -8.19
C ALA A 97 24.34 4.01 -7.65
N LEU A 98 23.59 4.75 -6.82
CA LEU A 98 24.05 5.99 -6.18
C LEU A 98 25.19 5.73 -5.18
N ALA A 99 25.06 4.71 -4.35
CA ALA A 99 26.07 4.36 -3.36
C ALA A 99 27.40 3.89 -3.99
N ALA A 100 27.32 3.21 -5.15
CA ALA A 100 28.47 2.76 -5.92
C ALA A 100 29.04 3.86 -6.88
N GLY A 101 28.36 5.00 -7.04
CA GLY A 101 28.74 5.99 -8.04
C GLY A 101 28.61 5.51 -9.48
N ASN A 102 27.73 4.53 -9.73
CA ASN A 102 27.53 3.94 -11.06
C ASN A 102 26.56 4.81 -11.88
N LEU A 103 27.13 5.83 -12.54
CA LEU A 103 26.39 6.80 -13.35
C LEU A 103 25.66 6.17 -14.55
N GLN A 104 26.20 5.07 -15.11
CA GLN A 104 25.54 4.39 -16.23
C GLN A 104 24.22 3.76 -15.76
N LEU A 105 24.23 3.03 -14.67
CA LEU A 105 23.01 2.43 -14.12
C LEU A 105 22.00 3.50 -13.66
N VAL A 106 22.47 4.64 -13.14
CA VAL A 106 21.61 5.78 -12.81
C VAL A 106 20.93 6.34 -14.06
N GLU A 107 21.66 6.44 -15.18
CA GLU A 107 21.09 6.90 -16.44
C GLU A 107 20.04 5.93 -17.00
N ASP A 108 20.30 4.61 -16.91
CA ASP A 108 19.36 3.57 -17.33
C ASP A 108 18.05 3.59 -16.53
N LEU A 109 18.11 3.98 -15.25
CA LEU A 109 16.95 4.08 -14.37
C LEU A 109 16.16 5.40 -14.50
N LYS A 110 16.66 6.34 -15.26
CA LYS A 110 16.14 7.71 -15.29
C LYS A 110 14.76 7.85 -15.94
N GLU A 111 14.48 7.01 -16.95
CA GLU A 111 13.22 7.05 -17.67
C GLU A 111 12.04 6.70 -16.78
N GLU A 112 12.19 5.70 -15.89
CA GLU A 112 11.14 5.29 -14.97
C GLU A 112 11.03 6.19 -13.73
N LEU A 113 12.06 6.99 -13.44
CA LEU A 113 12.10 7.81 -12.24
C LEU A 113 10.91 8.77 -12.12
N HIS A 114 10.53 9.39 -13.24
CA HIS A 114 9.39 10.30 -13.31
C HIS A 114 8.07 9.57 -13.01
N TYR A 115 7.92 8.35 -13.53
CA TYR A 115 6.75 7.52 -13.21
C TYR A 115 6.71 7.17 -11.72
N ILE A 116 7.84 6.74 -11.14
CA ILE A 116 7.94 6.38 -9.72
C ILE A 116 7.62 7.59 -8.83
N THR A 117 8.20 8.76 -9.10
CA THR A 117 7.93 9.99 -8.31
C THR A 117 6.46 10.41 -8.38
N GLY A 118 5.81 10.21 -9.52
CA GLY A 118 4.39 10.55 -9.70
C GLY A 118 3.42 9.59 -9.01
N HIS A 119 3.83 8.35 -8.74
CA HIS A 119 2.92 7.31 -8.27
C HIS A 119 3.22 6.78 -6.87
N ILE A 120 4.40 7.05 -6.30
CA ILE A 120 4.81 6.47 -5.02
C ILE A 120 3.85 6.83 -3.86
N ASP A 121 3.25 8.02 -3.89
CA ASP A 121 2.29 8.46 -2.87
C ASP A 121 0.99 7.66 -2.91
N PHE A 122 0.60 7.13 -4.07
CA PHE A 122 -0.54 6.21 -4.19
C PHE A 122 -0.33 4.94 -3.37
N PHE A 123 0.91 4.42 -3.33
CA PHE A 123 1.24 3.20 -2.62
C PHE A 123 1.56 3.41 -1.13
N LEU A 124 2.15 4.56 -0.78
CA LEU A 124 2.57 4.86 0.59
C LEU A 124 1.59 5.73 1.37
N GLY A 125 0.61 6.31 0.70
CA GLY A 125 -0.35 7.27 1.26
C GLY A 125 -0.03 8.72 0.90
N SER A 126 -1.04 9.45 0.44
CA SER A 126 -0.90 10.80 -0.13
C SER A 126 -0.57 11.91 0.88
N GLY A 127 -0.64 11.64 2.18
CA GLY A 127 -0.45 12.66 3.23
C GLY A 127 0.99 13.17 3.38
N ASN A 128 1.99 12.41 2.94
CA ASN A 128 3.41 12.68 3.22
C ASN A 128 4.21 13.25 2.04
N ASN A 129 3.62 13.37 0.84
CA ASN A 129 4.26 13.90 -0.37
C ASN A 129 5.63 13.28 -0.68
N TYR A 130 5.76 11.95 -0.56
CA TYR A 130 7.02 11.23 -0.81
C TYR A 130 7.53 11.43 -2.24
N GLY A 131 6.63 11.49 -3.22
CA GLY A 131 6.97 11.72 -4.62
C GLY A 131 7.63 13.08 -4.83
N ALA A 132 7.06 14.14 -4.30
CA ALA A 132 7.62 15.48 -4.38
C ALA A 132 8.98 15.59 -3.65
N ALA A 133 9.11 14.94 -2.48
CA ALA A 133 10.37 14.89 -1.74
C ALA A 133 11.47 14.13 -2.51
N LEU A 134 11.10 12.99 -3.13
CA LEU A 134 12.02 12.23 -3.97
C LEU A 134 12.48 13.04 -5.18
N ASP A 135 11.55 13.68 -5.89
CA ASP A 135 11.86 14.51 -7.05
C ASP A 135 12.80 15.69 -6.68
N GLN A 136 12.52 16.38 -5.57
CA GLN A 136 13.38 17.47 -5.08
C GLN A 136 14.80 16.98 -4.77
N LEU A 137 14.96 15.81 -4.13
CA LEU A 137 16.27 15.25 -3.79
C LEU A 137 17.02 14.78 -5.04
N VAL A 138 16.31 14.22 -6.02
CA VAL A 138 16.84 13.83 -7.33
C VAL A 138 17.41 15.05 -8.05
N ASN A 139 16.64 16.11 -8.17
CA ASN A 139 17.05 17.36 -8.83
C ASN A 139 18.27 17.99 -8.10
N ALA A 140 18.24 18.02 -6.77
CA ALA A 140 19.35 18.58 -5.99
C ALA A 140 20.64 17.75 -6.05
N SER A 141 20.54 16.44 -6.27
CA SER A 141 21.69 15.52 -6.26
C SER A 141 22.56 15.58 -7.54
N GLY A 142 22.09 16.26 -8.60
CA GLY A 142 22.78 16.35 -9.88
C GLY A 142 22.72 15.09 -10.74
N ILE A 143 21.92 14.10 -10.38
CA ILE A 143 21.76 12.84 -11.14
C ILE A 143 21.38 13.13 -12.57
N LEU A 144 20.43 14.04 -12.79
CA LEU A 144 19.93 14.40 -14.11
C LEU A 144 21.00 15.06 -14.98
N GLU A 145 22.03 15.63 -14.40
CA GLU A 145 23.16 16.32 -15.04
C GLU A 145 24.40 15.42 -15.17
N LYS A 146 24.32 14.14 -14.80
CA LYS A 146 25.44 13.18 -14.75
C LYS A 146 26.59 13.59 -13.82
N GLU A 147 26.30 14.43 -12.85
CA GLU A 147 27.25 14.92 -11.85
C GLU A 147 26.69 14.70 -10.44
N LEU A 148 27.32 13.78 -9.67
CA LEU A 148 26.88 13.53 -8.29
C LEU A 148 27.36 14.65 -7.37
N LYS A 149 26.40 15.40 -6.82
CA LYS A 149 26.62 16.50 -5.87
C LYS A 149 26.47 15.99 -4.41
N PRO A 150 27.00 16.72 -3.39
CA PRO A 150 26.92 16.32 -1.98
C PRO A 150 25.52 15.91 -1.49
N PRO A 151 24.39 16.49 -1.96
CA PRO A 151 23.04 16.05 -1.59
C PRO A 151 22.70 14.58 -1.90
N VAL A 152 23.50 13.89 -2.73
CA VAL A 152 23.29 12.46 -3.04
C VAL A 152 23.21 11.60 -1.77
N LYS A 153 23.93 11.95 -0.70
CA LYS A 153 23.83 11.21 0.57
C LYS A 153 22.44 11.30 1.19
N ARG A 154 21.79 12.47 1.08
CA ARG A 154 20.42 12.65 1.56
C ARG A 154 19.44 11.80 0.75
N LEU A 155 19.63 11.76 -0.58
CA LEU A 155 18.83 10.90 -1.46
C LEU A 155 18.99 9.41 -1.10
N ILE A 156 20.22 8.94 -0.85
CA ILE A 156 20.47 7.56 -0.42
C ILE A 156 19.76 7.27 0.91
N THR A 157 19.82 8.19 1.88
CA THR A 157 19.12 8.05 3.16
C THR A 157 17.61 8.02 2.96
N PHE A 158 17.07 8.87 2.09
CA PHE A 158 15.65 8.89 1.77
C PHE A 158 15.21 7.60 1.07
N CYS A 159 15.99 7.07 0.12
CA CYS A 159 15.73 5.76 -0.47
C CYS A 159 15.67 4.65 0.59
N ASN A 160 16.53 4.68 1.62
CA ASN A 160 16.43 3.72 2.73
C ASN A 160 15.10 3.82 3.48
N SER A 161 14.64 5.04 3.79
CA SER A 161 13.34 5.27 4.44
C SER A 161 12.18 4.75 3.57
N LEU A 162 12.21 5.03 2.25
CA LEU A 162 11.21 4.51 1.31
C LEU A 162 11.21 2.97 1.26
N LEU A 163 12.38 2.32 1.26
CA LEU A 163 12.46 0.86 1.26
C LEU A 163 11.85 0.24 2.52
N ILE A 164 12.03 0.86 3.68
CA ILE A 164 11.41 0.42 4.94
C ILE A 164 9.89 0.53 4.84
N LEU A 165 9.37 1.66 4.35
CA LEU A 165 7.94 1.89 4.18
C LEU A 165 7.32 0.91 3.17
N LEU A 166 7.96 0.72 2.01
CA LEU A 166 7.49 -0.22 1.00
C LEU A 166 7.48 -1.66 1.53
N SER A 167 8.52 -2.07 2.26
CA SER A 167 8.57 -3.39 2.91
C SER A 167 7.43 -3.55 3.92
N SER A 168 7.15 -2.53 4.74
CA SER A 168 6.01 -2.55 5.67
C SER A 168 4.68 -2.70 4.92
N ARG A 169 4.48 -1.97 3.80
CA ARG A 169 3.26 -2.10 3.00
C ARG A 169 3.10 -3.49 2.38
N ILE A 170 4.17 -4.07 1.87
CA ILE A 170 4.17 -5.44 1.36
C ILE A 170 3.77 -6.42 2.46
N SER A 171 4.37 -6.32 3.66
CA SER A 171 4.03 -7.18 4.80
C SER A 171 2.58 -7.00 5.23
N GLU A 172 2.06 -5.77 5.29
CA GLU A 172 0.66 -5.46 5.63
C GLU A 172 -0.34 -6.19 4.72
N ILE A 173 0.01 -6.43 3.46
CA ILE A 173 -0.88 -7.11 2.50
C ILE A 173 -0.62 -8.63 2.48
N THR A 174 0.65 -9.05 2.59
CA THR A 174 1.01 -10.48 2.48
C THR A 174 0.76 -11.28 3.76
N ASP A 175 0.91 -10.65 4.92
CA ASP A 175 0.63 -11.25 6.24
C ASP A 175 -0.03 -10.23 7.18
N PRO A 176 -1.28 -9.82 6.89
CA PRO A 176 -1.97 -8.78 7.65
C PRO A 176 -2.17 -9.16 9.12
N PHE A 177 -2.25 -10.45 9.45
CA PHE A 177 -2.44 -10.89 10.84
C PHE A 177 -1.19 -10.75 11.71
N SER A 178 -0.01 -11.12 11.21
CA SER A 178 1.23 -10.90 11.93
C SER A 178 1.47 -9.41 12.16
N GLU A 179 1.18 -8.59 11.15
CA GLU A 179 1.28 -7.14 11.24
C GLU A 179 0.24 -6.55 12.22
N LEU A 180 -0.98 -7.10 12.25
CA LEU A 180 -2.02 -6.72 13.21
C LEU A 180 -1.58 -7.00 14.66
N LYS A 181 -0.99 -8.18 14.92
CA LYS A 181 -0.44 -8.52 16.24
C LYS A 181 0.71 -7.58 16.64
N ALA A 182 1.60 -7.27 15.69
CA ALA A 182 2.70 -6.34 15.94
C ALA A 182 2.18 -4.93 16.25
N GLY A 183 1.18 -4.45 15.49
CA GLY A 183 0.51 -3.17 15.74
C GLY A 183 -0.21 -3.14 17.09
N ALA A 184 -0.92 -4.21 17.45
CA ALA A 184 -1.57 -4.33 18.74
C ALA A 184 -0.58 -4.27 19.90
N LYS A 185 0.56 -4.95 19.80
CA LYS A 185 1.63 -4.89 20.79
C LYS A 185 2.17 -3.47 20.93
N ALA A 186 2.50 -2.81 19.82
CA ALA A 186 2.97 -1.43 19.83
C ALA A 186 1.94 -0.48 20.48
N LEU A 187 0.65 -0.65 20.17
CA LEU A 187 -0.41 0.13 20.80
C LEU A 187 -0.49 -0.12 22.31
N THR A 188 -0.35 -1.38 22.77
CA THR A 188 -0.33 -1.71 24.21
C THR A 188 0.80 -0.98 24.93
N GLU A 189 1.97 -0.89 24.34
CA GLU A 189 3.13 -0.20 24.89
C GLU A 189 2.96 1.33 24.89
N LEU A 190 2.15 1.85 23.98
CA LEU A 190 1.91 3.29 23.81
C LEU A 190 0.80 3.83 24.72
N VAL A 191 -0.27 3.05 24.98
CA VAL A 191 -1.45 3.48 25.77
C VAL A 191 -1.09 4.19 27.08
N PRO A 192 -0.16 3.68 27.94
CA PRO A 192 0.24 4.38 29.16
C PRO A 192 0.84 5.78 28.90
N ARG A 193 1.58 5.93 27.80
CA ARG A 193 2.21 7.21 27.42
C ARG A 193 1.19 8.23 26.91
N LEU A 194 0.10 7.78 26.32
CA LEU A 194 -1.00 8.66 25.89
C LEU A 194 -1.67 9.33 27.09
N SER A 195 -1.88 8.58 28.18
CA SER A 195 -2.46 9.12 29.42
C SER A 195 -1.55 10.16 30.12
N GLU A 196 -0.26 10.19 29.81
CA GLU A 196 0.70 11.18 30.34
C GLU A 196 0.79 12.46 29.50
N VAL A 197 0.23 12.47 28.27
CA VAL A 197 0.39 13.60 27.33
C VAL A 197 -0.12 14.91 27.93
N SER A 198 -1.23 14.92 28.64
CA SER A 198 -1.77 16.11 29.32
C SER A 198 -0.76 16.72 30.30
N VAL A 199 -0.13 15.90 31.12
CA VAL A 199 0.89 16.33 32.09
C VAL A 199 2.15 16.83 31.38
N LEU A 200 2.58 16.18 30.29
CA LEU A 200 3.72 16.59 29.49
C LEU A 200 3.51 17.99 28.89
N LEU A 201 2.34 18.26 28.31
CA LEU A 201 1.98 19.57 27.78
C LEU A 201 1.95 20.66 28.85
N GLN A 202 1.34 20.37 30.02
CA GLN A 202 1.27 21.31 31.14
C GLN A 202 2.65 21.63 31.74
N THR A 203 3.61 20.72 31.63
CA THR A 203 4.98 20.89 32.16
C THR A 203 5.98 21.39 31.12
N GLY A 204 5.52 21.78 29.93
CA GLY A 204 6.36 22.30 28.84
C GLY A 204 7.24 21.26 28.13
N ARG A 205 6.89 19.96 28.25
CA ARG A 205 7.57 18.84 27.55
C ARG A 205 6.88 18.52 26.24
N ASP A 206 6.61 19.55 25.44
CA ASP A 206 5.79 19.47 24.21
C ASP A 206 6.34 18.47 23.20
N GLN A 207 7.67 18.36 23.06
CA GLN A 207 8.28 17.42 22.11
C GLN A 207 8.00 15.94 22.46
N GLU A 208 8.00 15.62 23.75
CA GLU A 208 7.72 14.25 24.21
C GLU A 208 6.21 13.94 24.05
N ALA A 209 5.35 14.89 24.41
CA ALA A 209 3.92 14.80 24.20
C ALA A 209 3.60 14.55 22.71
N MET A 210 4.12 15.40 21.82
CA MET A 210 3.91 15.27 20.37
C MET A 210 4.49 13.97 19.81
N GLY A 211 5.62 13.49 20.33
CA GLY A 211 6.18 12.18 19.95
C GLY A 211 5.20 11.03 20.18
N SER A 212 4.53 11.01 21.35
CA SER A 212 3.52 9.98 21.67
C SER A 212 2.29 10.08 20.76
N VAL A 213 1.86 11.30 20.42
CA VAL A 213 0.70 11.52 19.53
C VAL A 213 1.02 11.08 18.10
N ILE A 214 2.20 11.42 17.58
CA ILE A 214 2.63 11.01 16.23
C ILE A 214 2.69 9.48 16.16
N GLU A 215 3.32 8.83 17.14
CA GLU A 215 3.41 7.37 17.20
C GLU A 215 2.01 6.72 17.27
N PHE A 216 1.08 7.30 18.03
CA PHE A 216 -0.31 6.85 18.07
C PHE A 216 -1.00 6.95 16.70
N THR A 217 -0.83 8.08 16.01
CA THR A 217 -1.42 8.30 14.69
C THR A 217 -0.88 7.28 13.69
N GLU A 218 0.44 7.05 13.65
CA GLU A 218 1.07 6.07 12.76
C GLU A 218 0.57 4.63 13.02
N ILE A 219 0.48 4.22 14.30
CA ILE A 219 -0.04 2.90 14.67
C ILE A 219 -1.52 2.79 14.30
N SER A 220 -2.33 3.79 14.58
CA SER A 220 -3.76 3.79 14.29
C SER A 220 -4.02 3.70 12.80
N GLU A 221 -3.34 4.49 11.97
CA GLU A 221 -3.43 4.41 10.51
C GLU A 221 -3.05 3.02 9.99
N LYS A 222 -1.99 2.41 10.55
CA LYS A 222 -1.57 1.05 10.19
C LYS A 222 -2.66 0.04 10.53
N LEU A 223 -3.23 0.08 11.73
CA LEU A 223 -4.29 -0.84 12.17
C LEU A 223 -5.55 -0.70 11.30
N ILE A 224 -5.89 0.52 10.91
CA ILE A 224 -6.98 0.81 9.98
C ILE A 224 -6.76 0.15 8.62
N ARG A 225 -5.57 0.32 8.04
CA ARG A 225 -5.22 -0.30 6.75
C ARG A 225 -5.24 -1.82 6.83
N LEU A 226 -4.72 -2.40 7.90
CA LEU A 226 -4.74 -3.85 8.14
C LEU A 226 -6.17 -4.39 8.22
N TYR A 227 -7.05 -3.67 8.90
CA TYR A 227 -8.46 -4.01 8.96
C TYR A 227 -9.10 -4.05 7.57
N HIS A 228 -8.90 -3.00 6.75
CA HIS A 228 -9.40 -2.99 5.38
C HIS A 228 -8.78 -4.11 4.53
N SER A 229 -7.48 -4.39 4.68
CA SER A 229 -6.81 -5.48 3.97
C SER A 229 -7.42 -6.85 4.30
N ILE A 230 -7.71 -7.11 5.58
CA ILE A 230 -8.35 -8.34 6.05
C ILE A 230 -9.77 -8.48 5.48
N GLN A 231 -10.51 -7.38 5.45
CA GLN A 231 -11.86 -7.32 4.87
C GLN A 231 -11.85 -7.56 3.36
N GLU A 232 -11.01 -6.84 2.61
CA GLU A 232 -10.92 -6.97 1.15
C GLU A 232 -10.48 -8.37 0.70
N GLN A 233 -9.66 -9.04 1.50
CA GLN A 233 -9.23 -10.41 1.25
C GLN A 233 -10.29 -11.45 1.63
N GLY A 234 -11.43 -11.03 2.18
CA GLY A 234 -12.52 -11.92 2.60
C GLY A 234 -12.14 -12.86 3.73
N ILE A 235 -11.11 -12.52 4.51
CA ILE A 235 -10.62 -13.35 5.61
C ILE A 235 -11.60 -13.32 6.78
N TYR A 236 -12.33 -12.20 6.90
CA TYR A 236 -13.29 -11.99 7.97
C TYR A 236 -14.36 -10.95 7.57
N ASP A 237 -15.62 -11.18 8.03
CA ASP A 237 -16.69 -10.19 7.90
C ASP A 237 -16.70 -9.26 9.12
N PRO A 238 -16.47 -7.94 8.97
CA PRO A 238 -16.46 -6.98 10.07
C PRO A 238 -17.79 -6.86 10.81
N GLU A 239 -18.89 -7.09 10.12
CA GLU A 239 -20.24 -7.06 10.71
C GLU A 239 -20.46 -8.21 11.70
N GLU A 240 -19.67 -9.29 11.60
CA GLU A 240 -19.70 -10.40 12.54
C GLU A 240 -18.76 -10.22 13.74
N LEU A 241 -17.94 -9.16 13.77
CA LEU A 241 -17.02 -8.88 14.86
C LEU A 241 -17.68 -7.98 15.91
N HIS A 242 -18.08 -8.58 17.02
CA HIS A 242 -18.73 -7.88 18.14
C HIS A 242 -17.99 -8.09 19.44
N ILE A 243 -17.97 -7.04 20.24
CA ILE A 243 -17.68 -7.11 21.67
C ILE A 243 -18.93 -6.62 22.41
N GLN A 244 -19.63 -7.56 23.07
CA GLN A 244 -20.95 -7.30 23.63
C GLN A 244 -21.93 -6.88 22.51
N GLU A 245 -22.56 -5.70 22.63
CA GLU A 245 -23.49 -5.15 21.64
C GLU A 245 -22.84 -4.23 20.60
N LEU A 246 -21.54 -3.95 20.72
CA LEU A 246 -20.82 -3.04 19.84
C LEU A 246 -20.17 -3.80 18.70
N SER A 247 -20.56 -3.49 17.45
CA SER A 247 -19.89 -3.99 16.26
C SER A 247 -18.53 -3.30 16.07
N PHE A 248 -17.61 -3.95 15.35
CA PHE A 248 -16.33 -3.30 15.01
C PHE A 248 -16.54 -2.10 14.08
N SER A 249 -17.51 -2.17 13.19
CA SER A 249 -17.88 -1.08 12.28
C SER A 249 -18.34 0.16 13.05
N ASP A 250 -19.24 -0.01 14.03
CA ASP A 250 -19.70 1.09 14.89
C ASP A 250 -18.58 1.65 15.75
N PHE A 251 -17.76 0.77 16.32
CA PHE A 251 -16.59 1.17 17.10
C PHE A 251 -15.62 2.03 16.25
N TYR A 252 -15.36 1.59 15.04
CA TYR A 252 -14.49 2.30 14.11
C TYR A 252 -15.02 3.70 13.75
N THR A 253 -16.33 3.80 13.52
CA THR A 253 -16.98 5.09 13.27
C THR A 253 -16.80 6.04 14.45
N GLN A 254 -17.03 5.56 15.68
CA GLN A 254 -16.84 6.36 16.90
C GLN A 254 -15.36 6.77 17.11
N LEU A 255 -14.41 5.88 16.80
CA LEU A 255 -12.99 6.20 16.89
C LEU A 255 -12.61 7.31 15.91
N ASN A 256 -13.09 7.24 14.66
CA ASN A 256 -12.82 8.26 13.65
C ASN A 256 -13.41 9.63 14.01
N GLU A 257 -14.56 9.68 14.67
CA GLU A 257 -15.13 10.93 15.18
C GLU A 257 -14.20 11.59 16.20
N VAL A 258 -13.70 10.82 17.17
CA VAL A 258 -12.77 11.33 18.18
C VAL A 258 -11.41 11.72 17.59
N LEU A 259 -10.90 10.98 16.62
CA LEU A 259 -9.67 11.35 15.91
C LEU A 259 -9.82 12.69 15.18
N ARG A 260 -11.00 12.97 14.62
CA ARG A 260 -11.28 14.25 13.98
C ARG A 260 -11.35 15.40 15.00
N GLU A 261 -11.97 15.17 16.15
CA GLU A 261 -11.98 16.16 17.24
C GLU A 261 -10.56 16.44 17.75
N LEU A 262 -9.71 15.41 17.84
CA LEU A 262 -8.31 15.55 18.21
C LEU A 262 -7.52 16.38 17.17
N GLU A 263 -7.76 16.16 15.87
CA GLU A 263 -7.16 16.97 14.80
C GLU A 263 -7.57 18.45 14.91
N GLU A 264 -8.85 18.73 15.17
CA GLU A 264 -9.36 20.10 15.38
C GLU A 264 -8.73 20.76 16.62
N ALA A 265 -8.54 19.99 17.71
CA ALA A 265 -7.87 20.45 18.91
C ALA A 265 -6.38 20.81 18.65
N PHE A 266 -5.68 20.03 17.83
CA PHE A 266 -4.32 20.37 17.39
C PHE A 266 -4.28 21.63 16.52
N HIS A 267 -5.21 21.79 15.58
CA HIS A 267 -5.30 22.99 14.75
C HIS A 267 -5.57 24.24 15.58
N SER A 268 -6.41 24.15 16.60
CA SER A 268 -6.72 25.26 17.53
C SER A 268 -5.64 25.46 18.60
N ARG A 269 -4.67 24.54 18.72
CA ARG A 269 -3.63 24.51 19.79
C ARG A 269 -4.23 24.47 21.20
N ASP A 270 -5.35 23.82 21.36
CA ASP A 270 -6.00 23.64 22.65
C ASP A 270 -5.37 22.46 23.40
N SER A 271 -4.32 22.73 24.17
CA SER A 271 -3.56 21.71 24.89
C SER A 271 -4.40 21.01 25.99
N VAL A 272 -5.42 21.67 26.53
CA VAL A 272 -6.32 21.06 27.52
C VAL A 272 -7.23 20.04 26.82
N LEU A 273 -7.89 20.44 25.76
CA LEU A 273 -8.75 19.55 25.00
C LEU A 273 -7.97 18.37 24.40
N ILE A 274 -6.73 18.61 23.88
CA ILE A 274 -5.85 17.52 23.43
C ILE A 274 -5.62 16.51 24.56
N GLY A 275 -5.26 16.98 25.74
CA GLY A 275 -5.04 16.12 26.90
C GLY A 275 -6.29 15.31 27.28
N ASP A 276 -7.42 15.98 27.38
CA ASP A 276 -8.69 15.36 27.75
C ASP A 276 -9.13 14.30 26.72
N LEU A 277 -9.02 14.59 25.43
CA LEU A 277 -9.35 13.63 24.37
C LEU A 277 -8.43 12.40 24.40
N LEU A 278 -7.13 12.60 24.62
CA LEU A 278 -6.17 11.48 24.68
C LEU A 278 -6.39 10.61 25.91
N GLU A 279 -6.62 11.21 27.08
CA GLU A 279 -6.76 10.49 28.33
C GLU A 279 -8.13 9.80 28.44
N TYR A 280 -9.22 10.52 28.14
CA TYR A 280 -10.57 10.04 28.43
C TYR A 280 -11.28 9.39 27.24
N GLU A 281 -10.86 9.70 26.01
CA GLU A 281 -11.51 9.18 24.81
C GLU A 281 -10.62 8.18 24.03
N ILE A 282 -9.36 8.53 23.76
CA ILE A 282 -8.47 7.74 22.92
C ILE A 282 -7.90 6.54 23.68
N ALA A 283 -7.37 6.75 24.90
CA ALA A 283 -6.75 5.66 25.64
C ALA A 283 -7.75 4.50 25.91
N PRO A 284 -8.99 4.72 26.39
CA PRO A 284 -9.97 3.66 26.56
C PRO A 284 -10.39 2.99 25.23
N ARG A 285 -10.48 3.76 24.14
CA ARG A 285 -10.79 3.19 22.83
C ARG A 285 -9.65 2.35 22.28
N SER A 286 -8.40 2.72 22.55
CA SER A 286 -7.24 1.92 22.20
C SER A 286 -7.26 0.56 22.90
N GLU A 287 -7.60 0.51 24.19
CA GLU A 287 -7.78 -0.75 24.91
C GLU A 287 -8.92 -1.60 24.32
N LYS A 288 -10.01 -0.96 23.88
CA LYS A 288 -11.12 -1.66 23.25
C LYS A 288 -10.76 -2.20 21.86
N LEU A 289 -9.95 -1.44 21.08
CA LEU A 289 -9.40 -1.92 19.82
C LEU A 289 -8.56 -3.19 20.01
N LEU A 290 -7.73 -3.24 21.06
CA LEU A 290 -6.96 -4.43 21.40
C LEU A 290 -7.85 -5.64 21.68
N GLN A 291 -8.98 -5.45 22.37
CA GLN A 291 -9.94 -6.53 22.60
C GLN A 291 -10.54 -7.05 21.28
N PHE A 292 -10.89 -6.17 20.35
CA PHE A 292 -11.35 -6.58 19.01
C PHE A 292 -10.30 -7.41 18.27
N ILE A 293 -9.04 -7.00 18.32
CA ILE A 293 -7.93 -7.73 17.70
C ILE A 293 -7.77 -9.13 18.34
N GLN A 294 -7.92 -9.25 19.66
CA GLN A 294 -7.87 -10.55 20.35
C GLN A 294 -9.01 -11.48 19.90
N VAL A 295 -10.24 -10.97 19.83
CA VAL A 295 -11.40 -11.76 19.34
C VAL A 295 -11.19 -12.21 17.91
N LEU A 296 -10.63 -11.36 17.05
CA LEU A 296 -10.31 -11.72 15.67
C LEU A 296 -9.27 -12.84 15.61
N ASP A 297 -8.23 -12.78 16.43
CA ASP A 297 -7.19 -13.82 16.50
C ASP A 297 -7.72 -15.17 17.00
N GLU A 298 -8.57 -15.16 18.01
CA GLU A 298 -9.22 -16.37 18.56
C GLU A 298 -10.13 -17.06 17.53
N LYS A 299 -10.90 -16.27 16.76
CA LYS A 299 -11.77 -16.80 15.69
C LYS A 299 -11.00 -17.45 14.55
N ARG A 300 -9.78 -16.99 14.27
CA ARG A 300 -8.90 -17.60 13.26
C ARG A 300 -8.28 -18.91 13.73
N GLY A 301 -8.07 -19.08 15.02
CA GLY A 301 -7.44 -20.28 15.62
C GLY A 301 -8.38 -21.49 15.72
N ASN A 302 -9.67 -21.31 15.48
CA ASN A 302 -10.69 -22.35 15.47
C ASN A 302 -11.13 -22.66 14.04
#